data_759aa9b74a901ab39f7ead586797a596
#
_entry.id   759aa9b74a901ab39f7ead586797a596
#
_cell.length_a   1.000
_cell.length_b   1.000
_cell.length_c   1.000
_cell.angle_alpha   90.00
_cell.angle_beta   90.00
_cell.angle_gamma   90.00
#
_symmetry.space_group_name_H-M   'P 1'
#
loop_
_entity.id
_entity.type
_entity.pdbx_description
1 polymer ?
#
loop_
_entity_poly.entity_id
_entity_poly.type
_entity_poly.pdbx_seq_one_letter_code
_entity_poly.pdbx_strand_id
1 'polypeptide(L)'
;MTARRFAFVPDRIEVVEGDEVTLAVRSADGTHGIEIKKLKVKQEIPRGGSVVTLAFTAPSPGNYEIACSEYCGRGHDDMKATLVVKPRTE
;
A
#
# COMPACT_ATOMS: atom_id res chain seq x y z
N MET A 1 5.71 5.42 2.92
CA MET A 1 5.90 3.95 2.80
C MET A 1 7.01 3.65 1.82
N THR A 2 7.80 2.67 2.10
CA THR A 2 8.88 2.23 1.21
C THR A 2 8.59 0.80 0.76
N ALA A 3 8.64 0.59 -0.56
CA ALA A 3 8.55 -0.74 -1.15
C ALA A 3 9.95 -1.23 -1.43
N ARG A 4 10.26 -2.42 -0.97
CA ARG A 4 11.55 -3.08 -1.25
C ARG A 4 11.29 -4.56 -1.48
N ARG A 5 12.29 -5.28 -1.97
CA ARG A 5 12.15 -6.72 -2.12
C ARG A 5 11.97 -7.33 -0.75
N PHE A 6 10.99 -7.72 -0.72
CA PHE A 6 9.85 -8.57 -0.42
C PHE A 6 9.14 -8.03 0.80
N ALA A 7 9.10 -6.70 0.96
CA ALA A 7 8.42 -6.07 2.08
C ALA A 7 7.96 -4.64 1.77
N PHE A 8 6.88 -4.25 2.40
CA PHE A 8 6.52 -2.83 2.53
C PHE A 8 6.89 -2.38 3.94
N VAL A 9 7.44 -1.18 4.05
CA VAL A 9 7.81 -0.62 5.35
C VAL A 9 7.21 0.77 5.47
N PRO A 10 6.37 1.01 6.46
CA PRO A 10 5.86 0.08 7.46
C PRO A 10 4.92 -0.96 6.84
N ASP A 11 4.74 -2.07 7.51
CA ASP A 11 3.86 -3.14 7.04
C ASP A 11 2.43 -3.03 7.57
N ARG A 12 2.12 -1.96 8.26
CA ARG A 12 0.80 -1.69 8.81
C ARG A 12 0.53 -0.19 8.82
N ILE A 13 -0.64 0.18 8.31
CA ILE A 13 -1.09 1.57 8.28
C ILE A 13 -2.47 1.63 8.89
N GLU A 14 -2.69 2.57 9.81
CA GLU A 14 -3.99 2.76 10.44
C GLU A 14 -4.59 4.08 9.99
N VAL A 15 -5.86 4.04 9.60
CA VAL A 15 -6.64 5.21 9.21
C VAL A 15 -8.03 5.11 9.82
N VAL A 16 -8.81 6.18 9.71
CA VAL A 16 -10.19 6.23 10.22
C VAL A 16 -11.14 6.23 9.03
N GLU A 17 -12.25 5.52 9.14
CA GLU A 17 -13.23 5.46 8.03
C GLU A 17 -13.65 6.86 7.59
N GLY A 18 -13.82 7.04 6.30
CA GLY A 18 -14.21 8.32 5.71
C GLY A 18 -13.05 9.29 5.48
N ASP A 19 -11.86 9.03 6.02
CA ASP A 19 -10.70 9.89 5.79
C ASP A 19 -10.27 9.85 4.34
N GLU A 20 -9.84 10.99 3.82
CA GLU A 20 -9.16 11.02 2.53
C GLU A 20 -7.69 10.69 2.79
N VAL A 21 -7.24 9.57 2.23
CA VAL A 21 -5.90 9.05 2.46
C VAL A 21 -5.05 9.28 1.22
N THR A 22 -3.89 9.88 1.41
CA THR A 22 -2.87 9.98 0.37
C THR A 22 -1.64 9.24 0.86
N LEU A 23 -1.35 8.12 0.22
CA LEU A 23 -0.23 7.27 0.61
C LEU A 23 0.94 7.55 -0.32
N ALA A 24 2.03 8.08 0.23
CA ALA A 24 3.25 8.33 -0.52
C ALA A 24 4.13 7.10 -0.45
N VAL A 25 4.54 6.57 -1.60
CA VAL A 25 5.30 5.33 -1.69
C VAL A 25 6.49 5.51 -2.60
N ARG A 26 7.62 4.94 -2.22
CA ARG A 26 8.81 4.91 -3.09
C ARG A 26 9.43 3.51 -3.05
N SER A 27 10.21 3.20 -4.07
CA SER A 27 10.95 1.94 -4.14
C SER A 27 12.38 2.15 -3.62
N ALA A 28 12.85 1.21 -2.81
CA ALA A 28 14.24 1.20 -2.34
C ALA A 28 15.16 0.40 -3.27
N ASP A 29 14.60 -0.33 -4.22
CA ASP A 29 15.38 -1.17 -5.14
C ASP A 29 14.77 -1.15 -6.55
N GLY A 30 14.20 -2.23 -7.02
CA GLY A 30 13.65 -2.31 -8.36
C GLY A 30 12.25 -1.74 -8.48
N THR A 31 11.61 -2.02 -9.60
CA THR A 31 10.23 -1.63 -9.84
C THR A 31 9.30 -2.52 -9.01
N HIS A 32 8.34 -1.89 -8.36
CA HIS A 32 7.30 -2.58 -7.59
C HIS A 32 5.94 -2.04 -8.00
N GLY A 33 4.91 -2.56 -7.41
CA GLY A 33 3.58 -2.01 -7.51
C GLY A 33 2.91 -2.10 -6.16
N ILE A 34 1.87 -1.31 -5.96
CA ILE A 34 1.06 -1.37 -4.74
C ILE A 34 -0.40 -1.48 -5.16
N GLU A 35 -1.10 -2.41 -4.54
CA GLU A 35 -2.50 -2.66 -4.86
C GLU A 35 -3.30 -2.97 -3.61
N ILE A 36 -4.46 -2.34 -3.49
CA ILE A 36 -5.45 -2.68 -2.48
C ILE A 36 -6.67 -3.18 -3.24
N LYS A 37 -6.76 -4.50 -3.41
CA LYS A 37 -7.76 -5.12 -4.29
C LYS A 37 -9.18 -4.80 -3.90
N LYS A 38 -9.49 -4.79 -2.62
CA LYS A 38 -10.84 -4.49 -2.14
C LYS A 38 -11.30 -3.08 -2.50
N LEU A 39 -10.37 -2.16 -2.69
CA LEU A 39 -10.67 -0.77 -3.06
C LEU A 39 -10.49 -0.54 -4.55
N LYS A 40 -10.00 -1.53 -5.28
CA LYS A 40 -9.71 -1.44 -6.71
C LYS A 40 -8.75 -0.29 -7.05
N VAL A 41 -7.77 -0.05 -6.17
CA VAL A 41 -6.74 0.96 -6.39
C VAL A 41 -5.40 0.27 -6.58
N LYS A 42 -4.61 0.81 -7.51
CA LYS A 42 -3.35 0.21 -7.93
C LYS A 42 -2.44 1.30 -8.47
N GLN A 43 -1.16 1.20 -8.15
CA GLN A 43 -0.17 2.16 -8.62
C GLN A 43 1.17 1.47 -8.83
N GLU A 44 1.82 1.76 -9.97
CA GLU A 44 3.19 1.31 -10.21
C GLU A 44 4.15 2.19 -9.43
N ILE A 45 5.19 1.58 -8.85
CA ILE A 45 6.24 2.27 -8.11
C ILE A 45 7.53 2.08 -8.89
N PRO A 46 8.01 3.11 -9.62
CA PRO A 46 9.20 2.97 -10.45
C PRO A 46 10.46 2.86 -9.60
N ARG A 47 11.48 2.25 -10.19
CA ARG A 47 12.81 2.26 -9.60
C ARG A 47 13.36 3.69 -9.57
N GLY A 48 14.36 3.92 -8.74
CA GLY A 48 15.04 5.21 -8.68
C GLY A 48 14.63 6.08 -7.51
N GLY A 49 13.70 5.64 -6.68
CA GLY A 49 13.33 6.34 -5.45
C GLY A 49 12.35 7.49 -5.62
N SER A 50 11.80 7.68 -6.81
CA SER A 50 10.75 8.68 -7.01
C SER A 50 9.50 8.32 -6.21
N VAL A 51 8.92 9.32 -5.56
CA VAL A 51 7.70 9.12 -4.77
C VAL A 51 6.48 9.14 -5.68
N VAL A 52 5.63 8.12 -5.54
CA VAL A 52 4.32 8.10 -6.18
C VAL A 52 3.25 8.14 -5.09
N THR A 53 2.08 8.63 -5.44
CA THR A 53 1.00 8.74 -4.47
C THR A 53 -0.18 7.87 -4.87
N LEU A 54 -0.79 7.25 -3.87
CA LEU A 54 -2.01 6.48 -4.02
C LEU A 54 -3.08 7.14 -3.16
N ALA A 55 -4.11 7.67 -3.79
CA ALA A 55 -5.16 8.40 -3.08
C ALA A 55 -6.45 7.59 -3.07
N PHE A 56 -7.08 7.53 -1.92
CA PHE A 56 -8.37 6.85 -1.78
C PHE A 56 -9.09 7.34 -0.54
N THR A 57 -10.39 7.07 -0.48
CA THR A 57 -11.17 7.33 0.73
C THR A 57 -11.20 6.07 1.57
N ALA A 58 -10.92 6.21 2.86
CA ALA A 58 -10.91 5.07 3.77
C ALA A 58 -12.30 4.42 3.79
N PRO A 59 -12.37 3.11 3.53
CA PRO A 59 -13.64 2.39 3.44
C PRO A 59 -14.22 2.08 4.83
N SER A 60 -15.17 1.18 4.89
CA SER A 60 -15.74 0.72 6.15
C SER A 60 -14.67 0.08 7.03
N PRO A 61 -14.88 0.06 8.37
CA PRO A 61 -13.87 -0.50 9.29
C PRO A 61 -13.53 -1.94 8.97
N GLY A 62 -12.26 -2.28 9.12
CA GLY A 62 -11.75 -3.61 8.87
C GLY A 62 -10.29 -3.62 8.47
N ASN A 63 -9.78 -4.78 8.14
CA ASN A 63 -8.41 -4.96 7.68
C ASN A 63 -8.42 -5.23 6.19
N TYR A 64 -7.54 -4.54 5.47
CA TYR A 64 -7.44 -4.64 4.02
C TYR A 64 -6.01 -4.98 3.65
N GLU A 65 -5.84 -5.95 2.78
CA GLU A 65 -4.51 -6.36 2.34
C GLU A 65 -3.96 -5.37 1.31
N ILE A 66 -2.71 -4.99 1.51
CA ILE A 66 -1.92 -4.23 0.55
C ILE A 66 -0.89 -5.21 -0.01
N ALA A 67 -0.82 -5.34 -1.32
CA ALA A 67 0.04 -6.31 -1.97
C ALA A 67 0.86 -5.65 -3.08
N CYS A 68 1.95 -6.29 -3.46
CA CYS A 68 2.73 -5.89 -4.63
C CYS A 68 1.97 -6.34 -5.88
N SER A 69 1.71 -5.41 -6.79
CA SER A 69 0.97 -5.70 -8.02
C SER A 69 1.88 -6.05 -9.20
N GLU A 70 3.20 -5.82 -9.06
CA GLU A 70 4.17 -6.13 -10.10
C GLU A 70 5.09 -7.23 -9.64
N TYR A 71 5.42 -8.17 -10.53
CA TYR A 71 6.34 -9.23 -10.19
C TYR A 71 7.74 -8.64 -9.93
N CYS A 72 8.26 -8.83 -8.73
CA CYS A 72 9.55 -8.27 -8.33
C CYS A 72 10.58 -9.34 -7.93
N GLY A 73 10.28 -10.61 -8.24
CA GLY A 73 11.19 -11.71 -8.01
C GLY A 73 10.59 -12.80 -7.12
N ARG A 74 11.41 -13.78 -6.78
CA ARG A 74 10.98 -14.85 -5.87
C ARG A 74 10.66 -14.24 -4.50
N GLY A 75 9.51 -14.55 -3.95
CA GLY A 75 9.05 -13.93 -2.70
C GLY A 75 8.06 -12.80 -2.92
N HIS A 76 7.75 -12.48 -4.17
CA HIS A 76 6.76 -11.47 -4.54
C HIS A 76 5.41 -11.67 -3.80
N ASP A 77 4.97 -12.92 -3.68
CA ASP A 77 3.69 -13.21 -3.04
C ASP A 77 3.68 -12.94 -1.54
N ASP A 78 4.86 -12.82 -0.92
CA ASP A 78 5.00 -12.52 0.50
C ASP A 78 5.11 -11.02 0.77
N MET A 79 5.18 -10.20 -0.27
CA MET A 79 5.30 -8.75 -0.14
C MET A 79 3.94 -8.12 0.10
N LYS A 80 3.58 -8.01 1.38
CA LYS A 80 2.27 -7.57 1.81
C LYS A 80 2.34 -6.61 2.98
N ALA A 81 1.30 -5.78 3.10
CA ALA A 81 1.09 -4.93 4.25
C ALA A 81 -0.40 -4.94 4.59
N THR A 82 -0.76 -4.32 5.70
CA THR A 82 -2.15 -4.27 6.15
C THR A 82 -2.59 -2.83 6.31
N LEU A 83 -3.72 -2.50 5.72
CA LEU A 83 -4.42 -1.25 5.97
C LEU A 83 -5.51 -1.54 7.00
N VAL A 84 -5.41 -0.92 8.15
CA VAL A 84 -6.42 -1.05 9.21
C VAL A 84 -7.28 0.20 9.19
N VAL A 85 -8.57 0.01 8.98
CA VAL A 85 -9.54 1.11 9.01
C VAL A 85 -10.31 1.00 10.32
N LYS A 86 -10.23 2.04 11.13
CA LYS A 86 -10.92 2.11 12.40
C LYS A 86 -12.24 2.86 12.24
N PRO A 87 -13.26 2.51 13.03
CA PRO A 87 -14.50 3.27 13.00
C PRO A 87 -14.27 4.69 13.47
N ARG A 88 -14.97 5.63 12.85
CA ARG A 88 -14.94 7.03 13.29
C ARG A 88 -15.80 7.14 14.52
N THR A 89 -15.20 7.65 15.58
CA THR A 89 -15.91 7.94 16.82
C THR A 89 -16.07 9.44 16.95
N GLU A 90 -17.22 9.87 17.36
CA GLU A 90 -17.53 11.28 17.56
C GLU A 90 -17.64 11.60 19.04
#